data_8b322af4dc9204ecdfa3eda8508c2888
#
_entry.id   8b322af4dc9204ecdfa3eda8508c2888
#
_cell.length_a   1.000
_cell.length_b   1.000
_cell.length_c   1.000
_cell.angle_alpha   90.00
_cell.angle_beta   90.00
_cell.angle_gamma   90.00
#
_symmetry.space_group_name_H-M   'P 1'
#
loop_
_entity.id
_entity.type
_entity.pdbx_description
1 polymer ?
#
loop_
_entity_poly.entity_id
_entity_poly.type
_entity_poly.pdbx_seq_one_letter_code
_entity_poly.pdbx_strand_id
1 'polypeptide(L)'
;GTQPDYTDPVLNNAEAFAQTDIVAGHLYQGFIDVESGGYVKNRHDYICGLYKKLNGKTWWMTEHLFNDGEKSDNQADWQFQRWDYCLNHLGKEIHMCMEGYCSAYIYWYLKRFYGMMGDDDKRSPVAKGEIAKNGYILSHYARFASNTTRVAAETPQSKLLTTAYINADGTELTVVMLNMQNQALNVTLNPGCDVEVTEAVATTETANMQPATIVDNGNAAQPGVLVEPWSITSVRM
;
A
#
# COMPACT_ATOMS: atom_id res chain seq x y z
N GLY A 1 10.50 15.25 -9.28
CA GLY A 1 9.75 14.31 -9.22
C GLY A 1 8.27 14.18 -9.49
N THR A 2 7.48 13.95 -8.45
CA THR A 2 6.03 13.77 -8.57
C THR A 2 5.23 15.07 -8.47
N GLN A 3 5.86 16.22 -8.61
CA GLN A 3 5.20 17.54 -8.64
C GLN A 3 5.16 18.11 -10.04
N PRO A 4 4.03 18.71 -10.48
CA PRO A 4 3.86 19.23 -11.83
C PRO A 4 4.95 20.23 -12.24
N ASP A 5 5.31 21.14 -11.34
CA ASP A 5 6.29 22.20 -11.61
C ASP A 5 7.68 21.69 -12.01
N TYR A 6 8.04 20.48 -11.55
CA TYR A 6 9.31 19.84 -11.88
C TYR A 6 9.18 18.80 -12.98
N THR A 7 8.07 18.07 -13.00
CA THR A 7 7.87 16.93 -13.90
C THR A 7 7.39 17.37 -15.27
N ASP A 8 6.38 18.25 -15.34
CA ASP A 8 5.77 18.64 -16.60
C ASP A 8 6.73 19.35 -17.58
N PRO A 9 7.67 20.23 -17.16
CA PRO A 9 8.66 20.78 -18.07
C PRO A 9 9.52 19.74 -18.77
N VAL A 10 9.89 18.67 -18.05
CA VAL A 10 10.68 17.56 -18.62
C VAL A 10 9.81 16.71 -19.57
N LEU A 11 8.61 16.36 -19.15
CA LEU A 11 7.71 15.51 -19.94
C LEU A 11 7.17 16.23 -21.19
N ASN A 12 7.08 17.56 -21.18
CA ASN A 12 6.62 18.37 -22.32
C ASN A 12 7.74 18.73 -23.30
N ASN A 13 9.00 18.47 -22.99
CA ASN A 13 10.12 18.65 -23.87
C ASN A 13 10.52 17.32 -24.52
N ALA A 14 10.41 17.20 -25.85
CA ALA A 14 10.60 15.94 -26.56
C ALA A 14 12.02 15.35 -26.38
N GLU A 15 13.05 16.17 -26.35
CA GLU A 15 14.44 15.73 -26.18
C GLU A 15 14.69 15.27 -24.75
N ALA A 16 14.22 16.04 -23.75
CA ALA A 16 14.32 15.65 -22.34
C ALA A 16 13.51 14.39 -22.05
N PHE A 17 12.30 14.28 -22.60
CA PHE A 17 11.46 13.09 -22.45
C PHE A 17 12.13 11.84 -23.05
N ALA A 18 12.77 11.97 -24.22
CA ALA A 18 13.49 10.86 -24.86
C ALA A 18 14.64 10.32 -24.01
N GLN A 19 15.29 11.18 -23.21
CA GLN A 19 16.40 10.81 -22.31
C GLN A 19 15.94 10.41 -20.91
N THR A 20 14.64 10.49 -20.61
CA THR A 20 14.08 10.14 -19.30
C THR A 20 13.58 8.71 -19.33
N ASP A 21 14.09 7.83 -18.49
CA ASP A 21 13.60 6.47 -18.33
C ASP A 21 12.59 6.36 -17.20
N ILE A 22 12.84 7.05 -16.09
CA ILE A 22 12.06 6.94 -14.85
C ILE A 22 11.78 8.34 -14.31
N VAL A 23 10.56 8.61 -13.93
CA VAL A 23 10.19 9.76 -13.10
C VAL A 23 10.16 9.33 -11.65
N ALA A 24 10.95 9.97 -10.81
CA ALA A 24 11.04 9.62 -9.38
C ALA A 24 10.78 10.84 -8.49
N GLY A 25 10.27 10.61 -7.30
CA GLY A 25 10.04 11.70 -6.35
C GLY A 25 9.55 11.25 -4.98
N HIS A 26 9.46 12.22 -4.08
CA HIS A 26 9.04 12.06 -2.70
C HIS A 26 7.61 12.56 -2.51
N LEU A 27 6.87 11.99 -1.56
CA LEU A 27 5.47 12.35 -1.30
C LEU A 27 5.26 13.21 -0.04
N TYR A 28 6.30 13.84 0.50
CA TYR A 28 6.21 14.66 1.73
C TYR A 28 5.26 15.86 1.64
N GLN A 29 4.83 16.26 0.47
CA GLN A 29 4.05 17.46 0.28
C GLN A 29 2.56 17.18 0.06
N GLY A 30 1.98 16.32 0.90
CA GLY A 30 0.54 16.26 1.00
C GLY A 30 -0.13 15.40 -0.06
N PHE A 31 0.31 14.17 -0.22
CA PHE A 31 -0.44 13.15 -0.96
C PHE A 31 -1.61 12.64 -0.11
N ILE A 32 -1.36 12.45 1.17
CA ILE A 32 -2.38 12.17 2.17
C ILE A 32 -2.42 13.30 3.17
N ASP A 33 -3.61 13.78 3.51
CA ASP A 33 -3.82 14.69 4.60
C ASP A 33 -3.58 13.96 5.93
N VAL A 34 -2.53 14.37 6.63
CA VAL A 34 -2.05 13.71 7.85
C VAL A 34 -3.08 13.78 8.98
N GLU A 35 -3.88 14.85 9.06
CA GLU A 35 -4.88 15.03 10.12
C GLU A 35 -6.11 14.15 9.92
N SER A 36 -6.62 14.10 8.70
CA SER A 36 -7.84 13.34 8.38
C SER A 36 -7.57 11.92 7.87
N GLY A 37 -6.35 11.61 7.47
CA GLY A 37 -6.02 10.39 6.74
C GLY A 37 -6.66 10.33 5.34
N GLY A 38 -7.21 11.45 4.89
CA GLY A 38 -7.82 11.59 3.58
C GLY A 38 -6.82 11.93 2.48
N TYR A 39 -7.27 11.84 1.23
CA TYR A 39 -6.44 12.18 0.10
C TYR A 39 -6.47 13.68 -0.20
N VAL A 40 -5.31 14.25 -0.51
CA VAL A 40 -5.23 15.59 -1.09
C VAL A 40 -5.59 15.48 -2.58
N LYS A 41 -6.83 15.85 -2.91
CA LYS A 41 -7.46 15.54 -4.20
C LYS A 41 -6.62 15.92 -5.43
N ASN A 42 -6.15 17.14 -5.49
CA ASN A 42 -5.38 17.61 -6.65
C ASN A 42 -4.03 16.88 -6.80
N ARG A 43 -3.44 16.48 -5.69
CA ARG A 43 -2.20 15.69 -5.67
C ARG A 43 -2.46 14.26 -6.11
N HIS A 44 -3.53 13.66 -5.57
CA HIS A 44 -4.01 12.35 -5.98
C HIS A 44 -4.29 12.30 -7.48
N ASP A 45 -5.09 13.24 -7.99
CA ASP A 45 -5.45 13.29 -9.39
C ASP A 45 -4.22 13.42 -10.30
N TYR A 46 -3.22 14.21 -9.86
CA TYR A 46 -1.97 14.33 -10.58
C TYR A 46 -1.18 13.01 -10.62
N ILE A 47 -0.99 12.38 -9.47
CA ILE A 47 -0.24 11.12 -9.38
C ILE A 47 -0.94 10.00 -10.17
N CYS A 48 -2.25 9.84 -10.02
CA CYS A 48 -3.01 8.85 -10.79
C CYS A 48 -3.02 9.16 -12.31
N GLY A 49 -2.90 10.44 -12.68
CA GLY A 49 -2.76 10.87 -14.08
C GLY A 49 -1.35 10.75 -14.64
N LEU A 50 -0.33 10.64 -13.80
CA LEU A 50 1.09 10.65 -14.22
C LEU A 50 1.42 9.49 -15.15
N TYR A 51 0.91 8.31 -14.90
CA TYR A 51 1.10 7.13 -15.74
C TYR A 51 0.76 7.38 -17.20
N LYS A 52 -0.35 8.09 -17.47
CA LYS A 52 -0.77 8.44 -18.83
C LYS A 52 0.21 9.39 -19.54
N LYS A 53 0.83 10.31 -18.78
CA LYS A 53 1.84 11.24 -19.30
C LYS A 53 3.15 10.55 -19.63
N LEU A 54 3.45 9.45 -18.95
CA LEU A 54 4.73 8.75 -19.10
C LEU A 54 4.85 7.92 -20.37
N ASN A 55 3.73 7.62 -21.03
CA ASN A 55 3.70 6.92 -22.33
C ASN A 55 4.60 5.66 -22.35
N GLY A 56 4.39 4.76 -21.40
CA GLY A 56 5.14 3.51 -21.27
C GLY A 56 6.42 3.58 -20.43
N LYS A 57 6.84 4.75 -19.98
CA LYS A 57 7.89 4.89 -18.97
C LYS A 57 7.31 4.68 -17.57
N THR A 58 8.17 4.59 -16.56
CA THR A 58 7.74 4.27 -15.19
C THR A 58 7.91 5.45 -14.24
N TRP A 59 7.20 5.43 -13.13
CA TRP A 59 7.47 6.33 -12.03
C TRP A 59 7.71 5.58 -10.73
N TRP A 60 8.56 6.14 -9.85
CA TRP A 60 8.92 5.61 -8.57
C TRP A 60 8.63 6.61 -7.45
N MET A 61 8.02 6.15 -6.40
CA MET A 61 7.97 6.84 -5.12
C MET A 61 9.24 6.46 -4.34
N THR A 62 10.21 7.38 -4.30
CA THR A 62 11.57 7.05 -3.87
C THR A 62 11.89 7.44 -2.44
N GLU A 63 11.01 8.19 -1.78
CA GLU A 63 11.14 8.47 -0.36
C GLU A 63 9.84 9.02 0.24
N HIS A 64 9.39 8.41 1.31
CA HIS A 64 8.46 8.97 2.27
C HIS A 64 8.59 8.27 3.62
N LEU A 65 8.27 8.97 4.69
CA LEU A 65 8.09 8.41 6.03
C LEU A 65 6.82 8.97 6.65
N PHE A 66 6.22 8.19 7.52
CA PHE A 66 5.22 8.66 8.46
C PHE A 66 5.80 8.58 9.87
N ASN A 67 5.84 9.73 10.53
CA ASN A 67 6.38 9.90 11.87
C ASN A 67 5.25 10.35 12.79
N ASP A 68 4.45 9.40 13.21
CA ASP A 68 3.44 9.60 14.23
C ASP A 68 4.04 9.46 15.63
N GLY A 69 3.38 10.05 16.55
CA GLY A 69 3.62 9.86 17.97
C GLY A 69 2.44 10.43 18.72
N GLU A 70 1.95 9.75 19.73
CA GLU A 70 0.95 10.35 20.58
C GLU A 70 1.60 11.49 21.37
N LYS A 71 1.15 12.69 21.11
CA LYS A 71 1.64 13.89 21.77
C LYS A 71 0.97 14.01 23.13
N SER A 72 1.65 13.57 24.15
CA SER A 72 1.37 13.94 25.53
C SER A 72 2.44 14.94 26.02
N ASP A 73 2.18 15.60 27.14
CA ASP A 73 3.17 16.46 27.80
C ASP A 73 4.39 15.67 28.26
N ASN A 74 4.25 14.36 28.44
CA ASN A 74 5.32 13.44 28.76
C ASN A 74 5.74 12.64 27.51
N GLN A 75 6.90 12.95 26.95
CA GLN A 75 7.43 12.26 25.77
C GLN A 75 7.62 10.73 25.96
N ALA A 76 7.72 10.26 27.20
CA ALA A 76 7.82 8.83 27.49
C ALA A 76 6.51 8.07 27.19
N ASP A 77 5.38 8.79 27.14
CA ASP A 77 4.07 8.22 26.85
C ASP A 77 3.72 8.22 25.35
N TRP A 78 4.61 8.72 24.51
CA TRP A 78 4.38 8.72 23.08
C TRP A 78 4.38 7.31 22.54
N GLN A 79 3.34 6.99 21.76
CA GLN A 79 3.20 5.73 21.04
C GLN A 79 3.44 5.97 19.55
N PHE A 80 4.45 5.31 19.03
CA PHE A 80 4.77 5.36 17.60
C PHE A 80 4.22 4.13 16.89
N GLN A 81 3.89 4.30 15.62
CA GLN A 81 3.32 3.26 14.76
C GLN A 81 2.03 2.65 15.33
N ARG A 82 1.14 3.50 15.83
CA ARG A 82 -0.23 3.07 16.14
C ARG A 82 -0.87 2.52 14.88
N TRP A 83 -1.62 1.45 15.06
CA TRP A 83 -2.18 0.71 13.93
C TRP A 83 -3.11 1.56 13.04
N ASP A 84 -4.01 2.32 13.66
CA ASP A 84 -4.93 3.22 12.97
C ASP A 84 -4.19 4.24 12.09
N TYR A 85 -3.11 4.81 12.61
CA TYR A 85 -2.27 5.76 11.88
C TYR A 85 -1.52 5.06 10.74
N CYS A 86 -0.87 3.93 11.01
CA CYS A 86 -0.12 3.18 10.00
C CYS A 86 -1.01 2.78 8.82
N LEU A 87 -2.22 2.26 9.11
CA LEU A 87 -3.14 1.84 8.06
C LEU A 87 -3.71 3.03 7.28
N ASN A 88 -4.12 4.12 7.99
CA ASN A 88 -4.70 5.30 7.37
C ASN A 88 -3.70 6.13 6.55
N HIS A 89 -2.40 6.04 6.84
CA HIS A 89 -1.37 6.81 6.14
C HIS A 89 -0.55 5.90 5.23
N LEU A 90 0.30 5.06 5.78
CA LEU A 90 1.17 4.22 4.97
C LEU A 90 0.39 3.21 4.10
N GLY A 91 -0.60 2.52 4.67
CA GLY A 91 -1.41 1.57 3.91
C GLY A 91 -2.13 2.21 2.73
N LYS A 92 -2.80 3.34 2.98
CA LYS A 92 -3.48 4.10 1.91
C LYS A 92 -2.50 4.65 0.89
N GLU A 93 -1.37 5.19 1.32
CA GLU A 93 -0.40 5.76 0.39
C GLU A 93 0.16 4.70 -0.56
N ILE A 94 0.57 3.55 -0.02
CA ILE A 94 1.03 2.45 -0.89
C ILE A 94 -0.08 2.04 -1.85
N HIS A 95 -1.31 1.84 -1.35
CA HIS A 95 -2.47 1.50 -2.19
C HIS A 95 -2.62 2.49 -3.35
N MET A 96 -2.56 3.79 -3.09
CA MET A 96 -2.71 4.81 -4.11
C MET A 96 -1.56 4.87 -5.10
N CYS A 97 -0.34 4.67 -4.61
CA CYS A 97 0.81 4.53 -5.49
C CYS A 97 0.60 3.36 -6.46
N MET A 98 0.08 2.24 -5.96
CA MET A 98 -0.21 1.07 -6.78
C MET A 98 -1.37 1.34 -7.77
N GLU A 99 -2.44 2.03 -7.34
CA GLU A 99 -3.50 2.47 -8.25
C GLU A 99 -2.96 3.38 -9.36
N GLY A 100 -2.01 4.26 -9.03
CA GLY A 100 -1.32 5.14 -9.96
C GLY A 100 -0.22 4.47 -10.79
N TYR A 101 -0.12 3.14 -10.80
CA TYR A 101 0.88 2.36 -11.54
C TYR A 101 2.34 2.70 -11.16
N CYS A 102 2.58 2.96 -9.88
CA CYS A 102 3.92 3.11 -9.34
C CYS A 102 4.69 1.79 -9.47
N SER A 103 5.88 1.83 -10.04
CA SER A 103 6.69 0.62 -10.27
C SER A 103 7.66 0.31 -9.14
N ALA A 104 7.92 1.27 -8.24
CA ALA A 104 8.70 1.06 -7.03
C ALA A 104 8.24 2.01 -5.92
N TYR A 105 8.06 1.47 -4.74
CA TYR A 105 7.73 2.23 -3.53
C TYR A 105 8.86 2.04 -2.51
N ILE A 106 9.53 3.13 -2.12
CA ILE A 106 10.67 3.11 -1.21
C ILE A 106 10.34 3.94 0.02
N TYR A 107 10.24 3.27 1.16
CA TYR A 107 9.99 3.93 2.45
C TYR A 107 11.30 4.41 3.09
N TRP A 108 11.28 5.57 3.71
CA TRP A 108 12.40 6.14 4.45
C TRP A 108 12.22 5.96 5.95
N TYR A 109 12.93 5.05 6.60
CA TYR A 109 13.79 4.03 6.04
C TYR A 109 13.70 2.73 6.87
N LEU A 110 14.52 1.74 6.59
CA LEU A 110 14.35 0.38 7.10
C LEU A 110 14.35 0.32 8.64
N LYS A 111 15.33 0.94 9.31
CA LYS A 111 15.56 0.75 10.74
C LYS A 111 15.55 2.06 11.50
N ARG A 112 14.43 2.36 12.12
CA ARG A 112 14.17 3.55 12.94
C ARG A 112 12.87 3.34 13.72
N PHE A 113 12.61 4.18 14.77
CA PHE A 113 11.34 4.13 15.51
C PHE A 113 10.08 4.37 14.62
N TYR A 114 10.23 5.02 13.48
CA TYR A 114 9.18 5.17 12.46
C TYR A 114 9.42 4.27 11.24
N GLY A 115 10.42 3.42 11.27
CA GLY A 115 10.84 2.56 10.16
C GLY A 115 10.05 1.25 10.06
N MET A 116 10.54 0.36 9.22
CA MET A 116 9.98 -0.98 9.03
C MET A 116 10.42 -1.96 10.13
N MET A 117 11.49 -1.62 10.85
CA MET A 117 12.14 -2.47 11.85
C MET A 117 12.59 -1.63 13.03
N GLY A 118 12.49 -2.19 14.24
CA GLY A 118 12.94 -1.58 15.47
C GLY A 118 14.45 -1.31 15.50
N ASP A 119 14.83 -0.22 16.18
CA ASP A 119 16.19 0.17 16.46
C ASP A 119 16.46 0.21 17.97
N ASP A 120 17.55 0.82 18.41
CA ASP A 120 17.85 1.00 19.84
C ASP A 120 17.24 2.29 20.43
N ASP A 121 16.46 3.05 19.65
CA ASP A 121 15.81 4.26 20.13
C ASP A 121 14.67 3.90 21.10
N LYS A 122 14.57 4.60 22.23
CA LYS A 122 13.50 4.40 23.21
C LYS A 122 12.08 4.60 22.66
N ARG A 123 11.96 5.27 21.52
CA ARG A 123 10.70 5.50 20.81
C ARG A 123 10.31 4.35 19.89
N SER A 124 11.21 3.37 19.71
CA SER A 124 10.92 2.23 18.84
C SER A 124 9.75 1.42 19.41
N PRO A 125 8.70 1.13 18.61
CA PRO A 125 7.52 0.40 19.09
C PRO A 125 7.79 -1.09 19.31
N VAL A 126 8.91 -1.59 18.80
CA VAL A 126 9.33 -3.00 18.89
C VAL A 126 10.82 -3.08 19.23
N ALA A 127 11.28 -4.23 19.66
CA ALA A 127 12.67 -4.46 19.99
C ALA A 127 13.57 -4.33 18.75
N LYS A 128 14.86 -4.10 18.98
CA LYS A 128 15.87 -4.00 17.91
C LYS A 128 15.85 -5.22 16.99
N GLY A 129 15.63 -4.98 15.71
CA GLY A 129 15.62 -6.01 14.68
C GLY A 129 14.28 -6.71 14.51
N GLU A 130 13.27 -6.42 15.34
CA GLU A 130 11.91 -6.89 15.13
C GLU A 130 11.17 -6.05 14.09
N ILE A 131 10.29 -6.68 13.33
CA ILE A 131 9.47 -6.00 12.32
C ILE A 131 8.35 -5.23 13.02
N ALA A 132 8.21 -3.95 12.69
CA ALA A 132 7.17 -3.06 13.17
C ALA A 132 5.92 -3.08 12.27
N LYS A 133 4.83 -2.44 12.69
CA LYS A 133 3.57 -2.39 11.90
C LYS A 133 3.76 -1.86 10.49
N ASN A 134 4.57 -0.82 10.31
CA ASN A 134 4.92 -0.31 8.97
C ASN A 134 5.56 -1.40 8.09
N GLY A 135 6.43 -2.22 8.67
CA GLY A 135 7.06 -3.33 7.96
C GLY A 135 6.05 -4.39 7.52
N TYR A 136 5.09 -4.73 8.37
CA TYR A 136 4.04 -5.68 8.01
C TYR A 136 3.11 -5.15 6.93
N ILE A 137 2.73 -3.86 6.96
CA ILE A 137 1.94 -3.25 5.89
C ILE A 137 2.69 -3.32 4.55
N LEU A 138 3.96 -2.90 4.53
CA LEU A 138 4.77 -2.96 3.32
C LEU A 138 4.93 -4.41 2.82
N SER A 139 5.03 -5.39 3.73
CA SER A 139 5.19 -6.81 3.38
C SER A 139 4.03 -7.37 2.56
N HIS A 140 2.80 -6.88 2.74
CA HIS A 140 1.67 -7.26 1.91
C HIS A 140 1.90 -6.92 0.43
N TYR A 141 2.52 -5.81 0.12
CA TYR A 141 2.87 -5.44 -1.25
C TYR A 141 4.20 -6.06 -1.70
N ALA A 142 5.23 -5.99 -0.87
CA ALA A 142 6.55 -6.50 -1.21
C ALA A 142 6.56 -8.01 -1.47
N ARG A 143 5.74 -8.78 -0.76
CA ARG A 143 5.65 -10.23 -0.92
C ARG A 143 4.66 -10.66 -2.00
N PHE A 144 3.56 -9.92 -2.14
CA PHE A 144 2.42 -10.34 -2.97
C PHE A 144 2.32 -9.60 -4.31
N ALA A 145 2.95 -8.42 -4.44
CA ALA A 145 2.88 -7.62 -5.66
C ALA A 145 4.23 -7.42 -6.38
N SER A 146 5.35 -7.89 -5.81
CA SER A 146 6.65 -7.78 -6.48
C SER A 146 6.76 -8.68 -7.70
N ASN A 147 7.36 -8.14 -8.77
CA ASN A 147 7.54 -8.82 -10.07
C ASN A 147 6.21 -9.22 -10.72
N THR A 148 5.16 -8.46 -10.46
CA THR A 148 3.83 -8.67 -11.05
C THR A 148 3.42 -7.46 -11.86
N THR A 149 2.36 -7.61 -12.63
CA THR A 149 1.69 -6.51 -13.32
C THR A 149 0.36 -6.20 -12.64
N ARG A 150 0.13 -4.93 -12.28
CA ARG A 150 -1.17 -4.52 -11.74
C ARG A 150 -2.26 -4.70 -12.79
N VAL A 151 -3.36 -5.30 -12.40
CA VAL A 151 -4.58 -5.44 -13.21
C VAL A 151 -5.73 -4.66 -12.59
N ALA A 152 -6.80 -4.45 -13.37
CA ALA A 152 -7.99 -3.76 -12.86
C ALA A 152 -8.60 -4.56 -11.70
N ALA A 153 -9.03 -3.86 -10.67
CA ALA A 153 -9.81 -4.42 -9.57
C ALA A 153 -10.91 -3.43 -9.21
N GLU A 154 -12.11 -3.94 -9.00
CA GLU A 154 -13.28 -3.14 -8.66
C GLU A 154 -13.96 -3.70 -7.42
N THR A 155 -14.45 -2.83 -6.57
CA THR A 155 -15.25 -3.18 -5.41
C THR A 155 -16.41 -2.18 -5.24
N PRO A 156 -17.64 -2.63 -4.91
CA PRO A 156 -18.74 -1.74 -4.60
C PRO A 156 -18.59 -1.07 -3.22
N GLN A 157 -17.65 -1.54 -2.40
CA GLN A 157 -17.43 -1.06 -1.03
C GLN A 157 -16.42 0.07 -1.01
N SER A 158 -16.84 1.31 -0.84
CA SER A 158 -15.98 2.49 -0.87
C SER A 158 -14.88 2.52 0.20
N LYS A 159 -15.04 1.75 1.28
CA LYS A 159 -14.06 1.62 2.37
C LYS A 159 -13.22 0.34 2.31
N LEU A 160 -13.37 -0.45 1.26
CA LEU A 160 -12.52 -1.59 0.95
C LEU A 160 -11.62 -1.22 -0.23
N LEU A 161 -10.42 -0.76 0.06
CA LEU A 161 -9.46 -0.38 -0.95
C LEU A 161 -8.80 -1.64 -1.51
N THR A 162 -8.87 -1.86 -2.82
CA THR A 162 -8.47 -3.13 -3.43
C THR A 162 -7.56 -2.91 -4.62
N THR A 163 -6.45 -3.64 -4.68
CA THR A 163 -5.59 -3.75 -5.85
C THR A 163 -5.33 -5.21 -6.20
N ALA A 164 -5.20 -5.50 -7.49
CA ALA A 164 -4.94 -6.85 -7.97
C ALA A 164 -3.73 -6.89 -8.92
N TYR A 165 -3.04 -8.01 -8.92
CA TYR A 165 -1.77 -8.21 -9.62
C TYR A 165 -1.72 -9.59 -10.25
N ILE A 166 -1.10 -9.68 -11.42
CA ILE A 166 -0.88 -10.95 -12.13
C ILE A 166 0.63 -11.15 -12.35
N ASN A 167 1.13 -12.35 -12.16
CA ASN A 167 2.51 -12.67 -12.48
C ASN A 167 2.76 -12.69 -14.00
N ALA A 168 4.02 -12.78 -14.41
CA ALA A 168 4.40 -12.60 -15.82
C ALA A 168 3.84 -13.68 -16.77
N ASP A 169 3.66 -14.91 -16.29
CA ASP A 169 3.12 -16.02 -17.09
C ASP A 169 1.58 -16.17 -16.99
N GLY A 170 0.94 -15.30 -16.18
CA GLY A 170 -0.52 -15.29 -16.06
C GLY A 170 -1.12 -16.44 -15.24
N THR A 171 -0.32 -17.15 -14.46
CA THR A 171 -0.72 -18.33 -13.69
C THR A 171 -1.01 -18.06 -12.22
N GLU A 172 -0.69 -16.88 -11.73
CA GLU A 172 -0.90 -16.46 -10.35
C GLU A 172 -1.55 -15.09 -10.30
N LEU A 173 -2.66 -14.98 -9.60
CA LEU A 173 -3.36 -13.73 -9.31
C LEU A 173 -3.24 -13.42 -7.82
N THR A 174 -2.90 -12.19 -7.50
CA THR A 174 -2.84 -11.69 -6.12
C THR A 174 -3.80 -10.52 -5.94
N VAL A 175 -4.46 -10.47 -4.79
CA VAL A 175 -5.32 -9.35 -4.38
C VAL A 175 -4.85 -8.83 -3.04
N VAL A 176 -4.68 -7.52 -2.93
CA VAL A 176 -4.39 -6.83 -1.66
C VAL A 176 -5.57 -5.92 -1.33
N MET A 177 -6.13 -6.07 -0.14
CA MET A 177 -7.32 -5.39 0.33
C MET A 177 -7.06 -4.68 1.67
N LEU A 178 -7.41 -3.39 1.75
CA LEU A 178 -7.43 -2.64 3.01
C LEU A 178 -8.88 -2.39 3.41
N ASN A 179 -9.29 -2.95 4.53
CA ASN A 179 -10.60 -2.67 5.12
C ASN A 179 -10.49 -1.47 6.07
N MET A 180 -11.02 -0.33 5.64
CA MET A 180 -10.93 0.95 6.34
C MET A 180 -12.18 1.25 7.18
N GLN A 181 -12.81 0.21 7.74
CA GLN A 181 -14.02 0.35 8.56
C GLN A 181 -14.04 -0.62 9.76
N ASN A 182 -14.86 -0.30 10.74
CA ASN A 182 -15.01 -1.10 11.96
C ASN A 182 -16.02 -2.25 11.78
N GLN A 183 -15.97 -2.93 10.62
CA GLN A 183 -16.82 -4.05 10.30
C GLN A 183 -16.03 -5.08 9.50
N ALA A 184 -16.12 -6.36 9.89
CA ALA A 184 -15.60 -7.44 9.07
C ALA A 184 -16.43 -7.59 7.80
N LEU A 185 -15.79 -7.95 6.71
CA LEU A 185 -16.42 -8.15 5.41
C LEU A 185 -16.18 -9.57 4.92
N ASN A 186 -17.26 -10.27 4.55
CA ASN A 186 -17.12 -11.47 3.73
C ASN A 186 -17.01 -11.02 2.26
N VAL A 187 -15.81 -11.10 1.73
CA VAL A 187 -15.49 -10.67 0.36
C VAL A 187 -15.46 -11.90 -0.54
N THR A 188 -16.28 -11.88 -1.58
CA THR A 188 -16.20 -12.87 -2.67
C THR A 188 -15.32 -12.31 -3.78
N LEU A 189 -14.26 -13.04 -4.12
CA LEU A 189 -13.37 -12.67 -5.21
C LEU A 189 -13.91 -13.27 -6.51
N ASN A 190 -13.94 -12.46 -7.57
CA ASN A 190 -14.41 -12.89 -8.88
C ASN A 190 -13.31 -12.66 -9.95
N PRO A 191 -12.37 -13.59 -10.11
CA PRO A 191 -11.29 -13.47 -11.08
C PRO A 191 -11.73 -13.72 -12.54
N GLY A 192 -12.95 -14.21 -12.76
CA GLY A 192 -13.45 -14.54 -14.09
C GLY A 192 -12.99 -15.90 -14.63
N CYS A 193 -12.30 -16.69 -13.82
CA CYS A 193 -11.86 -18.05 -14.13
C CYS A 193 -11.83 -18.90 -12.85
N ASP A 194 -11.70 -20.19 -12.99
CA ASP A 194 -11.53 -21.09 -11.86
C ASP A 194 -10.14 -20.86 -11.23
N VAL A 195 -10.12 -20.71 -9.91
CA VAL A 195 -8.91 -20.45 -9.13
C VAL A 195 -8.91 -21.27 -7.84
N GLU A 196 -7.73 -21.55 -7.34
CA GLU A 196 -7.53 -22.11 -6.00
C GLU A 196 -6.76 -21.11 -5.14
N VAL A 197 -7.27 -20.81 -3.95
CA VAL A 197 -6.56 -19.96 -2.99
C VAL A 197 -5.38 -20.74 -2.43
N THR A 198 -4.19 -20.34 -2.80
CA THR A 198 -2.93 -20.97 -2.35
C THR A 198 -2.39 -20.34 -1.08
N GLU A 199 -2.69 -19.06 -0.84
CA GLU A 199 -2.29 -18.34 0.34
C GLU A 199 -3.25 -17.19 0.63
N ALA A 200 -3.59 -17.00 1.92
CA ALA A 200 -4.29 -15.81 2.39
C ALA A 200 -3.74 -15.40 3.75
N VAL A 201 -3.35 -14.13 3.89
CA VAL A 201 -2.80 -13.59 5.14
C VAL A 201 -3.38 -12.24 5.47
N ALA A 202 -3.48 -11.93 6.75
CA ALA A 202 -3.97 -10.66 7.25
C ALA A 202 -3.05 -10.05 8.31
N THR A 203 -3.00 -8.74 8.33
CA THR A 203 -2.42 -7.94 9.42
C THR A 203 -3.50 -7.03 9.99
N THR A 204 -3.61 -7.05 11.31
CA THR A 204 -4.51 -6.20 12.11
C THR A 204 -3.71 -5.49 13.20
N GLU A 205 -4.38 -4.81 14.12
CA GLU A 205 -3.72 -4.24 15.29
C GLU A 205 -2.96 -5.31 16.11
N THR A 206 -3.55 -6.50 16.25
CA THR A 206 -3.03 -7.57 17.12
C THR A 206 -2.38 -8.74 16.38
N ALA A 207 -2.61 -8.86 15.06
CA ALA A 207 -2.07 -9.94 14.23
C ALA A 207 -1.11 -9.38 13.15
N ASN A 208 -0.09 -10.15 12.81
CA ASN A 208 0.94 -9.77 11.85
C ASN A 208 1.12 -10.89 10.83
N MET A 209 0.66 -10.69 9.59
CA MET A 209 0.76 -11.67 8.48
C MET A 209 0.28 -13.07 8.89
N GLN A 210 -0.78 -13.14 9.71
CA GLN A 210 -1.36 -14.42 10.10
C GLN A 210 -2.31 -14.94 9.01
N PRO A 211 -2.54 -16.26 8.94
CA PRO A 211 -3.49 -16.82 7.99
C PRO A 211 -4.86 -16.14 8.09
N ALA A 212 -5.38 -15.69 6.96
CA ALA A 212 -6.74 -15.16 6.86
C ALA A 212 -7.77 -16.30 6.70
N THR A 213 -8.98 -16.07 7.18
CA THR A 213 -10.05 -17.05 7.06
C THR A 213 -10.61 -17.10 5.64
N ILE A 214 -10.49 -18.25 5.01
CA ILE A 214 -11.18 -18.54 3.74
C ILE A 214 -12.61 -18.96 4.06
N VAL A 215 -13.56 -18.34 3.38
CA VAL A 215 -14.99 -18.59 3.55
C VAL A 215 -15.46 -19.48 2.40
N ASP A 216 -15.93 -20.67 2.75
CA ASP A 216 -16.56 -21.53 1.76
C ASP A 216 -17.95 -20.97 1.42
N ASN A 217 -18.11 -20.54 0.19
CA ASN A 217 -19.37 -20.04 -0.36
C ASN A 217 -20.01 -21.02 -1.36
N GLY A 218 -19.44 -22.24 -1.45
CA GLY A 218 -19.94 -23.28 -2.37
C GLY A 218 -19.58 -23.04 -3.86
N ASN A 219 -18.73 -22.06 -4.15
CA ASN A 219 -18.31 -21.73 -5.51
C ASN A 219 -16.79 -21.59 -5.61
N ALA A 220 -16.11 -22.62 -6.08
CA ALA A 220 -14.65 -22.63 -6.22
C ALA A 220 -14.11 -21.57 -7.20
N ALA A 221 -14.91 -21.18 -8.19
CA ALA A 221 -14.53 -20.10 -9.13
C ALA A 221 -14.61 -18.69 -8.51
N GLN A 222 -15.21 -18.58 -7.33
CA GLN A 222 -15.39 -17.31 -6.62
C GLN A 222 -15.10 -17.49 -5.12
N PRO A 223 -13.83 -17.70 -4.75
CA PRO A 223 -13.48 -17.96 -3.35
C PRO A 223 -13.84 -16.78 -2.45
N GLY A 224 -14.31 -17.09 -1.24
CA GLY A 224 -14.62 -16.13 -0.21
C GLY A 224 -13.43 -15.92 0.72
N VAL A 225 -13.27 -14.70 1.24
CA VAL A 225 -12.31 -14.39 2.30
C VAL A 225 -12.93 -13.45 3.32
N LEU A 226 -12.68 -13.72 4.60
CA LEU A 226 -13.04 -12.81 5.68
C LEU A 226 -11.95 -11.73 5.79
N VAL A 227 -12.35 -10.48 5.57
CA VAL A 227 -11.49 -9.32 5.72
C VAL A 227 -11.84 -8.62 7.03
N GLU A 228 -10.96 -8.72 8.00
CA GLU A 228 -11.17 -8.21 9.35
C GLU A 228 -11.35 -6.69 9.39
N PRO A 229 -11.99 -6.13 10.43
CA PRO A 229 -12.07 -4.67 10.63
C PRO A 229 -10.68 -4.06 10.70
N TRP A 230 -10.51 -2.88 10.13
CA TRP A 230 -9.24 -2.14 10.17
C TRP A 230 -8.04 -3.07 9.91
N SER A 231 -7.99 -3.66 8.73
CA SER A 231 -6.98 -4.66 8.37
C SER A 231 -6.42 -4.46 6.98
N ILE A 232 -5.28 -5.08 6.73
CA ILE A 232 -4.78 -5.34 5.38
C ILE A 232 -4.73 -6.84 5.18
N THR A 233 -5.33 -7.33 4.08
CA THR A 233 -5.41 -8.75 3.75
C THR A 233 -4.89 -8.97 2.33
N SER A 234 -4.04 -9.97 2.15
CA SER A 234 -3.55 -10.39 0.83
C SER A 234 -3.95 -11.82 0.55
N VAL A 235 -4.39 -12.08 -0.67
CA VAL A 235 -4.81 -13.39 -1.16
C VAL A 235 -4.05 -13.70 -2.44
N ARG A 236 -3.54 -14.92 -2.56
CA ARG A 236 -2.89 -15.47 -3.74
C ARG A 236 -3.70 -16.66 -4.25
N MET A 237 -3.94 -16.65 -5.54
CA MET A 237 -4.76 -17.63 -6.25
C MET A 237 -4.06 -18.13 -7.49
#